data_baaf92d4451be28ee59ded8e75a8e03b
#
_entry.id   baaf92d4451be28ee59ded8e75a8e03b
#
_cell.length_a   1.000
_cell.length_b   1.000
_cell.length_c   1.000
_cell.angle_alpha   90.00
_cell.angle_beta   90.00
_cell.angle_gamma   90.00
#
_symmetry.space_group_name_H-M   'P 1'
#
loop_
_entity.id
_entity.type
_entity.pdbx_description
1 polymer ?
#
loop_
_entity_poly.entity_id
_entity_poly.type
_entity_poly.pdbx_seq_one_letter_code
_entity_poly.pdbx_strand_id
1 'polypeptide(L)'
;MKSNYVDYQDNLENLIKLLREFNEEHWANYFQKSLGLLYVGKPQKSIYHSLAAFGGMGSVTDSLTFTGANKQEAKLGFKLTASLFNECKLKRSFFKRIIEQ
;
A
#
# COMPACT_ATOMS: atom_id res chain seq x y z
N MET A 1 10.37 -17.19 13.08
CA MET A 1 11.16 -16.64 11.98
C MET A 1 10.59 -15.29 11.58
N LYS A 2 11.47 -14.34 11.39
CA LYS A 2 11.05 -12.99 11.05
C LYS A 2 10.56 -12.93 9.61
N SER A 3 9.39 -12.34 9.41
CA SER A 3 8.86 -12.14 8.07
C SER A 3 9.68 -11.09 7.32
N ASN A 4 9.97 -11.37 6.05
CA ASN A 4 10.61 -10.38 5.18
C ASN A 4 9.67 -9.24 4.79
N TYR A 5 8.40 -9.31 5.22
CA TYR A 5 7.37 -8.38 4.81
C TYR A 5 6.96 -7.41 5.93
N VAL A 6 7.74 -7.35 7.02
CA VAL A 6 7.42 -6.50 8.17
C VAL A 6 7.33 -5.03 7.76
N ASP A 7 8.33 -4.54 7.03
CA ASP A 7 8.34 -3.14 6.59
C ASP A 7 7.20 -2.83 5.63
N TYR A 8 6.90 -3.77 4.73
CA TYR A 8 5.77 -3.65 3.82
C TYR A 8 4.46 -3.58 4.61
N GLN A 9 4.29 -4.48 5.58
CA GLN A 9 3.09 -4.52 6.41
C GLN A 9 2.93 -3.21 7.19
N ASP A 10 4.00 -2.74 7.83
CA ASP A 10 3.95 -1.50 8.60
C ASP A 10 3.59 -0.30 7.74
N ASN A 11 4.20 -0.17 6.57
CA ASN A 11 3.87 0.89 5.63
C ASN A 11 2.41 0.84 5.22
N LEU A 12 1.92 -0.36 4.92
CA LEU A 12 0.55 -0.56 4.47
C LEU A 12 -0.45 -0.19 5.57
N GLU A 13 -0.22 -0.66 6.80
CA GLU A 13 -1.09 -0.37 7.92
C GLU A 13 -1.13 1.12 8.25
N ASN A 14 0.04 1.76 8.26
CA ASN A 14 0.13 3.19 8.55
C ASN A 14 -0.54 4.03 7.47
N LEU A 15 -0.38 3.65 6.21
CA LEU A 15 -1.01 4.36 5.11
C LEU A 15 -2.54 4.22 5.16
N ILE A 16 -3.04 3.02 5.42
CA ILE A 16 -4.49 2.79 5.55
C ILE A 16 -5.06 3.67 6.66
N LYS A 17 -4.40 3.71 7.81
CA LYS A 17 -4.84 4.51 8.94
C LYS A 17 -4.94 5.98 8.57
N LEU A 18 -3.93 6.50 7.90
CA LEU A 18 -3.91 7.91 7.48
C LEU A 18 -4.97 8.20 6.43
N LEU A 19 -5.16 7.30 5.48
CA LEU A 19 -6.18 7.45 4.45
C LEU A 19 -7.58 7.54 5.06
N ARG A 20 -7.88 6.71 6.07
CA ARG A 20 -9.17 6.76 6.74
C ARG A 20 -9.34 8.05 7.53
N GLU A 21 -8.27 8.53 8.11
CA GLU A 21 -8.29 9.78 8.89
C GLU A 21 -8.73 10.97 8.02
N PHE A 22 -8.32 10.98 6.75
CA PHE A 22 -8.64 12.06 5.82
C PHE A 22 -9.74 11.69 4.82
N ASN A 23 -10.55 10.67 5.15
CA ASN A 23 -11.71 10.26 4.36
C ASN A 23 -11.38 9.81 2.93
N GLU A 24 -10.17 9.31 2.71
CA GLU A 24 -9.78 8.71 1.43
C GLU A 24 -10.21 7.24 1.41
N GLU A 25 -11.53 7.02 1.55
CA GLU A 25 -12.09 5.68 1.75
C GLU A 25 -11.87 4.74 0.58
N HIS A 26 -11.89 5.26 -0.65
CA HIS A 26 -11.64 4.44 -1.83
C HIS A 26 -10.28 3.74 -1.75
N TRP A 27 -9.24 4.52 -1.48
CA TRP A 27 -7.88 3.97 -1.41
C TRP A 27 -7.62 3.23 -0.10
N ALA A 28 -8.25 3.66 0.99
CA ALA A 28 -8.18 2.92 2.25
C ALA A 28 -8.71 1.50 2.06
N ASN A 29 -9.87 1.37 1.41
CA ASN A 29 -10.45 0.05 1.14
C ASN A 29 -9.61 -0.75 0.17
N TYR A 30 -9.04 -0.11 -0.83
CA TYR A 30 -8.16 -0.77 -1.79
C TYR A 30 -6.96 -1.41 -1.09
N PHE A 31 -6.26 -0.64 -0.27
CA PHE A 31 -5.09 -1.13 0.44
C PHE A 31 -5.45 -2.08 1.58
N GLN A 32 -6.67 -1.94 2.15
CA GLN A 32 -7.16 -2.92 3.12
C GLN A 32 -7.25 -4.31 2.49
N LYS A 33 -7.65 -4.40 1.23
CA LYS A 33 -7.67 -5.65 0.50
C LYS A 33 -6.26 -6.22 0.32
N SER A 34 -5.28 -5.35 0.02
CA SER A 34 -3.88 -5.78 -0.03
C SER A 34 -3.44 -6.37 1.30
N LEU A 35 -3.78 -5.70 2.40
CA LEU A 35 -3.42 -6.16 3.74
C LEU A 35 -4.06 -7.52 4.06
N GLY A 36 -5.33 -7.71 3.65
CA GLY A 36 -6.02 -8.98 3.81
C GLY A 36 -5.30 -10.13 3.10
N LEU A 37 -4.81 -9.87 1.89
CA LEU A 37 -4.03 -10.88 1.14
C LEU A 37 -2.76 -11.25 1.89
N LEU A 38 -2.10 -10.28 2.51
CA LEU A 38 -0.91 -10.55 3.32
C LEU A 38 -1.25 -11.45 4.52
N TYR A 39 -2.35 -11.15 5.20
CA TYR A 39 -2.76 -11.90 6.40
C TYR A 39 -3.16 -13.35 6.10
N VAL A 40 -3.70 -13.62 4.91
CA VAL A 40 -4.04 -14.99 4.53
C VAL A 40 -2.87 -15.76 3.93
N GLY A 41 -1.67 -15.22 4.02
CA GLY A 41 -0.47 -15.92 3.60
C GLY A 41 -0.15 -15.82 2.12
N LYS A 42 -0.60 -14.74 1.47
CA LYS A 42 -0.34 -14.50 0.05
C LYS A 42 0.39 -13.17 -0.14
N PRO A 43 1.62 -13.06 0.39
CA PRO A 43 2.33 -11.76 0.38
C PRO A 43 2.63 -11.23 -1.02
N GLN A 44 2.94 -12.10 -1.99
CA GLN A 44 3.23 -11.62 -3.33
C GLN A 44 1.98 -11.13 -4.05
N LYS A 45 0.84 -11.79 -3.83
CA LYS A 45 -0.44 -11.27 -4.35
C LYS A 45 -0.78 -9.93 -3.74
N SER A 46 -0.51 -9.77 -2.44
CA SER A 46 -0.68 -8.50 -1.74
C SER A 46 0.17 -7.40 -2.39
N ILE A 47 1.45 -7.69 -2.62
CA ILE A 47 2.40 -6.75 -3.21
C ILE A 47 1.96 -6.33 -4.61
N TYR A 48 1.56 -7.28 -5.45
CA TYR A 48 1.13 -6.98 -6.81
C TYR A 48 -0.19 -6.20 -6.82
N HIS A 49 -1.08 -6.48 -5.87
CA HIS A 49 -2.31 -5.70 -5.72
C HIS A 49 -1.99 -4.25 -5.36
N SER A 50 -1.05 -4.05 -4.42
CA SER A 50 -0.63 -2.70 -4.04
C SER A 50 0.06 -1.97 -5.19
N LEU A 51 0.94 -2.67 -5.94
CA LEU A 51 1.63 -2.07 -7.09
C LEU A 51 0.67 -1.58 -8.17
N ALA A 52 -0.43 -2.30 -8.37
CA ALA A 52 -1.42 -1.93 -9.38
C ALA A 52 -2.04 -0.55 -9.12
N ALA A 53 -2.00 -0.08 -7.86
CA ALA A 53 -2.51 1.24 -7.51
C ALA A 53 -1.67 2.38 -8.09
N PHE A 54 -0.43 2.10 -8.48
CA PHE A 54 0.54 3.12 -8.90
C PHE A 54 0.66 3.29 -10.40
N GLY A 55 -0.13 2.55 -11.19
CA GLY A 55 -0.03 2.57 -12.65
C GLY A 55 -1.12 3.40 -13.31
N GLY A 56 -0.73 4.21 -14.32
CA GLY A 56 -1.66 4.86 -15.22
C GLY A 56 -2.43 6.05 -14.65
N MET A 57 -3.39 6.52 -15.44
CA MET A 57 -4.28 7.62 -15.03
C MET A 57 -5.24 7.15 -13.95
N GLY A 58 -5.51 8.02 -12.99
CA GLY A 58 -6.36 7.66 -11.86
C GLY A 58 -5.66 6.80 -10.83
N SER A 59 -4.35 6.71 -10.88
CA SER A 59 -3.55 5.98 -9.88
C SER A 59 -3.67 6.67 -8.52
N VAL A 60 -3.21 5.97 -7.47
CA VAL A 60 -3.24 6.52 -6.12
C VAL A 60 -2.47 7.84 -6.03
N THR A 61 -1.33 7.96 -6.72
CA THR A 61 -0.53 9.18 -6.68
C THR A 61 -1.23 10.36 -7.36
N ASP A 62 -2.08 10.11 -8.35
CA ASP A 62 -2.85 11.14 -9.03
C ASP A 62 -4.12 11.53 -8.28
N SER A 63 -4.67 10.63 -7.49
CA SER A 63 -6.00 10.77 -6.89
C SER A 63 -5.99 11.29 -5.46
N LEU A 64 -4.87 11.09 -4.73
CA LEU A 64 -4.81 11.49 -3.32
C LEU A 64 -4.68 13.00 -3.19
N THR A 65 -5.55 13.58 -2.39
CA THR A 65 -5.53 15.03 -2.12
C THR A 65 -5.30 15.36 -0.65
N PHE A 66 -5.58 14.39 0.25
CA PHE A 66 -5.52 14.60 1.70
C PHE A 66 -6.24 15.88 2.12
N THR A 67 -7.46 16.06 1.64
CA THR A 67 -8.27 17.23 1.94
C THR A 67 -8.44 17.39 3.44
N GLY A 68 -8.16 18.59 3.94
CA GLY A 68 -8.23 18.90 5.36
C GLY A 68 -6.93 18.64 6.12
N ALA A 69 -5.93 18.02 5.48
CA ALA A 69 -4.63 17.78 6.10
C ALA A 69 -3.80 19.07 6.12
N ASN A 70 -3.01 19.27 7.18
CA ASN A 70 -2.02 20.34 7.16
C ASN A 70 -0.83 19.90 6.29
N LYS A 71 0.11 20.82 6.09
CA LYS A 71 1.26 20.58 5.21
C LYS A 71 2.08 19.37 5.65
N GLN A 72 2.29 19.19 6.96
CA GLN A 72 3.07 18.08 7.48
C GLN A 72 2.35 16.76 7.32
N GLU A 73 1.04 16.74 7.55
CA GLU A 73 0.23 15.53 7.40
C GLU A 73 0.18 15.07 5.96
N ALA A 74 -0.01 15.99 5.02
CA ALA A 74 0.00 15.68 3.59
C ALA A 74 1.35 15.13 3.17
N LYS A 75 2.44 15.75 3.66
CA LYS A 75 3.79 15.30 3.36
C LYS A 75 4.03 13.88 3.86
N LEU A 76 3.55 13.57 5.08
CA LEU A 76 3.65 12.22 5.62
C LEU A 76 2.89 11.21 4.75
N GLY A 77 1.69 11.58 4.30
CA GLY A 77 0.89 10.73 3.44
C GLY A 77 1.59 10.39 2.14
N PHE A 78 2.17 11.38 1.47
CA PHE A 78 2.91 11.15 0.23
C PHE A 78 4.19 10.37 0.49
N LYS A 79 4.84 10.59 1.63
CA LYS A 79 6.04 9.82 2.01
C LYS A 79 5.69 8.35 2.23
N LEU A 80 4.60 8.06 2.94
CA LEU A 80 4.16 6.68 3.16
C LEU A 80 3.80 6.00 1.84
N THR A 81 3.15 6.71 0.94
CA THR A 81 2.79 6.20 -0.37
C THR A 81 4.05 5.84 -1.17
N ALA A 82 5.05 6.71 -1.18
CA ALA A 82 6.31 6.46 -1.87
C ALA A 82 7.07 5.29 -1.25
N SER A 83 7.08 5.22 0.08
CA SER A 83 7.73 4.10 0.80
C SER A 83 7.07 2.77 0.47
N LEU A 84 5.73 2.75 0.40
CA LEU A 84 5.01 1.54 0.02
C LEU A 84 5.38 1.09 -1.38
N PHE A 85 5.42 2.01 -2.33
CA PHE A 85 5.83 1.70 -3.70
C PHE A 85 7.22 1.09 -3.74
N ASN A 86 8.17 1.69 -3.03
CA ASN A 86 9.55 1.19 -2.99
C ASN A 86 9.62 -0.20 -2.37
N GLU A 87 8.90 -0.45 -1.28
CA GLU A 87 8.86 -1.77 -0.65
C GLU A 87 8.30 -2.82 -1.60
N CYS A 88 7.25 -2.48 -2.32
CA CYS A 88 6.67 -3.40 -3.31
C CYS A 88 7.68 -3.75 -4.40
N LYS A 89 8.39 -2.76 -4.92
CA LYS A 89 9.37 -2.99 -5.98
C LYS A 89 10.54 -3.84 -5.50
N LEU A 90 10.96 -3.65 -4.25
CA LEU A 90 12.07 -4.41 -3.69
C LEU A 90 11.70 -5.86 -3.41
N LYS A 91 10.45 -6.13 -3.04
CA LYS A 91 10.04 -7.43 -2.51
C LYS A 91 9.20 -8.27 -3.47
N ARG A 92 8.85 -7.72 -4.63
CA ARG A 92 8.04 -8.47 -5.59
C ARG A 92 8.83 -9.65 -6.17
N SER A 93 8.13 -10.77 -6.39
CA SER A 93 8.70 -11.94 -7.01
C SER A 93 7.61 -12.62 -7.84
N PHE A 94 7.81 -12.66 -9.14
CA PHE A 94 6.87 -13.29 -10.06
C PHE A 94 6.70 -14.78 -9.74
N PHE A 95 7.80 -15.47 -9.47
CA PHE A 95 7.76 -16.91 -9.16
C PHE A 95 6.96 -17.20 -7.89
N LYS A 96 7.22 -16.44 -6.84
CA LYS A 96 6.49 -16.64 -5.58
C LYS A 96 5.01 -16.34 -5.74
N ARG A 97 4.65 -15.35 -6.55
CA ARG A 97 3.25 -15.04 -6.81
C ARG A 97 2.52 -16.21 -7.47
N ILE A 98 3.17 -16.87 -8.42
CA ILE A 98 2.59 -18.05 -9.09
C ILE A 98 2.33 -19.16 -8.09
N ILE A 99 3.26 -19.39 -7.18
CA ILE A 99 3.15 -20.45 -6.17
C ILE A 99 2.00 -20.18 -5.19
N GLU A 100 1.68 -18.92 -4.95
CA GLU A 100 0.63 -18.50 -4.00
C GLU A 100 -0.79 -18.68 -4.51
N GLN A 101 -0.98 -19.13 -5.70
CA GLN A 101 -2.31 -19.28 -6.27
C GLN A 101 -3.24 -20.21 -5.49
#